data_6d956092711ca54ae0613a3ade992583
#
_entry.id   6d956092711ca54ae0613a3ade992583
#
_cell.length_a   1.000
_cell.length_b   1.000
_cell.length_c   1.000
_cell.angle_alpha   90.00
_cell.angle_beta   90.00
_cell.angle_gamma   90.00
#
_symmetry.space_group_name_H-M   'P 1'
#
loop_
_entity.id
_entity.type
_entity.pdbx_description
1 polymer ?
#
loop_
_entity_poly.entity_id
_entity_poly.type
_entity_poly.pdbx_seq_one_letter_code
_entity_poly.pdbx_strand_id
1 'polypeptide(L)'
;MPSLDLDVFDPAFIPKPGQLFLRDFKTRVTPNDTQRNTLIVAGVYIVVIFILWHLPYLRVITPLSLVLSNLICARLLTVGFHEMSHAFVGVLTCAKIYSIELDPDEGGATSMSGGIPWLTLPAGYLGSSFIGAALIACGFNTNASKVASIVMAVFFLFTLWWARKNWLSWLLILGMSGLIVLFWFVGGGIALRYFVLFIGVMSCMYVIWDVVDDTLARKVNTSDASEFARICGCCPSRVWGFIWLVVACIFFALGIIVGLVSFKQNLEQQKIDSSHFLPVPGASSGALSLSPNHYRAAWTITISLSVLGLL
;
A
#
# COMPACT_ATOMS: atom_id res chain seq x y z
N MET A 1 38.60 -4.05 50.36
CA MET A 1 37.68 -3.00 49.97
C MET A 1 38.28 -2.36 48.75
N PRO A 2 37.72 -2.53 47.56
CA PRO A 2 38.18 -1.77 46.41
C PRO A 2 37.54 -0.38 46.49
N SER A 3 38.37 0.63 46.35
CA SER A 3 37.99 2.03 46.28
C SER A 3 37.09 2.25 45.04
N LEU A 4 35.87 2.77 45.22
CA LEU A 4 35.06 3.29 44.17
C LEU A 4 35.77 4.56 43.66
N ASP A 5 36.29 4.50 42.44
CA ASP A 5 36.73 5.66 41.69
C ASP A 5 35.49 6.50 41.32
N LEU A 6 35.29 7.58 42.06
CA LEU A 6 34.20 8.55 41.87
C LEU A 6 34.55 9.66 40.87
N ASP A 7 35.56 9.48 40.05
CA ASP A 7 36.13 10.51 39.16
C ASP A 7 35.83 10.28 37.67
N VAL A 8 34.58 10.00 37.29
CA VAL A 8 34.16 10.14 35.86
C VAL A 8 32.71 10.63 35.75
N PHE A 9 32.38 11.71 36.43
CA PHE A 9 31.23 12.50 36.03
C PHE A 9 31.74 13.80 35.39
N ASP A 10 32.04 13.75 34.09
CA ASP A 10 32.29 14.95 33.31
C ASP A 10 30.92 15.59 33.01
N PRO A 11 30.56 16.73 33.64
CA PRO A 11 29.28 17.39 33.41
C PRO A 11 29.13 17.96 31.99
N ALA A 12 30.21 17.96 31.17
CA ALA A 12 30.18 18.33 29.75
C ALA A 12 29.59 17.23 28.85
N PHE A 13 29.35 15.99 29.38
CA PHE A 13 28.86 14.85 28.61
C PHE A 13 27.36 14.60 28.76
N ILE A 14 26.58 15.55 29.31
CA ILE A 14 25.13 15.45 29.29
C ILE A 14 24.65 15.84 27.89
N PRO A 15 24.24 14.87 27.04
CA PRO A 15 23.78 15.21 25.69
C PRO A 15 22.54 16.13 25.82
N LYS A 16 22.53 17.21 25.06
CA LYS A 16 21.35 18.10 25.00
C LYS A 16 20.11 17.29 24.64
N PRO A 17 18.93 17.62 25.20
CA PRO A 17 17.69 16.85 24.94
C PRO A 17 17.41 16.58 23.47
N GLY A 18 17.73 17.53 22.58
CA GLY A 18 17.62 17.36 21.12
C GLY A 18 18.57 16.31 20.54
N GLN A 19 19.79 16.15 21.10
CA GLN A 19 20.75 15.14 20.62
C GLN A 19 20.33 13.73 21.08
N LEU A 20 19.74 13.61 22.25
CA LEU A 20 19.16 12.33 22.74
C LEU A 20 18.00 11.91 21.86
N PHE A 21 17.08 12.83 21.55
CA PHE A 21 15.96 12.57 20.66
C PHE A 21 16.41 12.12 19.26
N LEU A 22 17.35 12.85 18.65
CA LEU A 22 17.86 12.50 17.32
C LEU A 22 18.60 11.15 17.32
N ARG A 23 19.35 10.83 18.38
CA ARG A 23 20.03 9.56 18.53
C ARG A 23 19.04 8.40 18.69
N ASP A 24 18.00 8.57 19.53
CA ASP A 24 16.96 7.58 19.70
C ASP A 24 16.17 7.37 18.40
N PHE A 25 15.78 8.45 17.73
CA PHE A 25 15.10 8.39 16.42
C PHE A 25 15.95 7.68 15.36
N LYS A 26 17.25 8.03 15.26
CA LYS A 26 18.18 7.36 14.33
C LYS A 26 18.26 5.86 14.59
N THR A 27 18.34 5.45 15.86
CA THR A 27 18.37 4.04 16.25
C THR A 27 17.06 3.34 15.89
N ARG A 28 15.93 4.00 16.08
CA ARG A 28 14.60 3.47 15.73
C ARG A 28 14.39 3.33 14.23
N VAL A 29 14.93 4.22 13.41
CA VAL A 29 14.78 4.19 11.94
C VAL A 29 15.82 3.29 11.28
N THR A 30 16.94 2.95 11.94
CA THR A 30 17.95 2.04 11.37
C THR A 30 17.34 0.66 11.11
N PRO A 31 17.30 0.18 9.85
CA PRO A 31 16.65 -1.07 9.51
C PRO A 31 17.45 -2.28 10.01
N ASN A 32 16.78 -3.30 10.51
CA ASN A 32 17.33 -4.63 10.71
C ASN A 32 17.35 -5.42 9.37
N ASP A 33 17.95 -6.62 9.36
CA ASP A 33 18.06 -7.42 8.12
C ASP A 33 16.71 -7.75 7.48
N THR A 34 15.69 -8.06 8.29
CA THR A 34 14.34 -8.34 7.80
C THR A 34 13.71 -7.09 7.17
N GLN A 35 13.87 -5.94 7.81
CA GLN A 35 13.38 -4.66 7.31
C GLN A 35 14.16 -4.21 6.06
N ARG A 36 15.48 -4.43 6.04
CA ARG A 36 16.30 -4.15 4.86
C ARG A 36 15.83 -4.95 3.65
N ASN A 37 15.55 -6.24 3.82
CA ASN A 37 14.99 -7.06 2.75
C ASN A 37 13.61 -6.54 2.29
N THR A 38 12.76 -6.11 3.22
CA THR A 38 11.45 -5.51 2.88
C THR A 38 11.61 -4.22 2.07
N LEU A 39 12.59 -3.36 2.43
CA LEU A 39 12.89 -2.14 1.66
C LEU A 39 13.42 -2.45 0.27
N ILE A 40 14.28 -3.48 0.13
CA ILE A 40 14.77 -3.91 -1.18
C ILE A 40 13.61 -4.38 -2.05
N VAL A 41 12.69 -5.18 -1.49
CA VAL A 41 11.51 -5.66 -2.22
C VAL A 41 10.61 -4.49 -2.61
N ALA A 42 10.37 -3.54 -1.71
CA ALA A 42 9.60 -2.33 -2.04
C ALA A 42 10.26 -1.53 -3.18
N GLY A 43 11.59 -1.38 -3.15
CA GLY A 43 12.34 -0.75 -4.23
C GLY A 43 12.20 -1.49 -5.57
N VAL A 44 12.26 -2.82 -5.55
CA VAL A 44 12.03 -3.65 -6.74
C VAL A 44 10.61 -3.45 -7.27
N TYR A 45 9.60 -3.43 -6.39
CA TYR A 45 8.21 -3.16 -6.81
C TYR A 45 8.06 -1.80 -7.47
N ILE A 46 8.66 -0.74 -6.90
CA ILE A 46 8.64 0.60 -7.51
C ILE A 46 9.21 0.56 -8.93
N VAL A 47 10.39 -0.05 -9.10
CA VAL A 47 11.05 -0.12 -10.41
C VAL A 47 10.23 -0.94 -11.41
N VAL A 48 9.72 -2.10 -11.00
CA VAL A 48 8.92 -2.99 -11.87
C VAL A 48 7.62 -2.30 -12.27
N ILE A 49 6.89 -1.70 -11.33
CA ILE A 49 5.64 -0.98 -11.60
C ILE A 49 5.92 0.18 -12.57
N PHE A 50 6.96 0.97 -12.31
CA PHE A 50 7.33 2.10 -13.16
C PHE A 50 7.66 1.66 -14.59
N ILE A 51 8.48 0.60 -14.75
CA ILE A 51 8.84 0.05 -16.07
C ILE A 51 7.59 -0.44 -16.80
N LEU A 52 6.75 -1.23 -16.13
CA LEU A 52 5.58 -1.82 -16.77
C LEU A 52 4.52 -0.77 -17.16
N TRP A 53 4.46 0.36 -16.47
CA TRP A 53 3.56 1.45 -16.86
C TRP A 53 4.06 2.24 -18.09
N HIS A 54 5.39 2.39 -18.23
CA HIS A 54 5.98 3.20 -19.29
C HIS A 54 6.31 2.41 -20.56
N LEU A 55 6.05 1.08 -20.59
CA LEU A 55 6.33 0.23 -21.75
C LEU A 55 5.06 -0.19 -22.51
N PRO A 56 4.24 0.75 -23.05
CA PRO A 56 3.05 0.39 -23.82
C PRO A 56 3.39 -0.40 -25.10
N TYR A 57 4.62 -0.30 -25.61
CA TYR A 57 5.10 -0.98 -26.81
C TYR A 57 5.30 -2.49 -26.62
N LEU A 58 5.40 -3.00 -25.41
CA LEU A 58 5.53 -4.44 -25.12
C LEU A 58 4.22 -5.22 -25.18
N ARG A 59 3.09 -4.57 -25.47
CA ARG A 59 1.78 -5.23 -25.69
C ARG A 59 1.76 -6.26 -26.82
N VAL A 60 2.76 -6.25 -27.69
CA VAL A 60 2.83 -7.11 -28.89
C VAL A 60 3.44 -8.49 -28.59
N ILE A 61 4.12 -8.68 -27.45
CA ILE A 61 4.77 -9.94 -27.11
C ILE A 61 3.83 -10.77 -26.24
N THR A 62 3.35 -11.89 -26.76
CA THR A 62 2.28 -12.75 -26.20
C THR A 62 2.45 -13.17 -24.71
N PRO A 63 3.64 -13.51 -24.17
CA PRO A 63 3.76 -13.80 -22.72
C PRO A 63 3.64 -12.56 -21.86
N LEU A 64 3.92 -11.38 -22.39
CA LEU A 64 3.84 -10.11 -21.68
C LEU A 64 2.40 -9.58 -21.58
N SER A 65 1.47 -10.03 -22.45
CA SER A 65 0.07 -9.67 -22.38
C SER A 65 -0.61 -10.18 -21.09
N LEU A 66 -0.19 -11.36 -20.60
CA LEU A 66 -0.65 -11.91 -19.30
C LEU A 66 -0.12 -11.09 -18.12
N VAL A 67 1.13 -10.66 -18.15
CA VAL A 67 1.72 -9.77 -17.14
C VAL A 67 0.98 -8.43 -17.12
N LEU A 68 0.71 -7.90 -18.32
CA LEU A 68 0.03 -6.62 -18.48
C LEU A 68 -1.44 -6.66 -18.02
N SER A 69 -2.16 -7.77 -18.28
CA SER A 69 -3.55 -7.93 -17.84
C SER A 69 -3.66 -8.00 -16.30
N ASN A 70 -2.69 -8.62 -15.62
CA ASN A 70 -2.67 -8.67 -14.15
C ASN A 70 -2.28 -7.32 -13.54
N LEU A 71 -1.43 -6.55 -14.20
CA LEU A 71 -1.14 -5.18 -13.79
C LEU A 71 -2.36 -4.26 -13.96
N ILE A 72 -3.17 -4.49 -14.99
CA ILE A 72 -4.47 -3.82 -15.16
C ILE A 72 -5.39 -4.13 -13.97
N CYS A 73 -5.47 -5.38 -13.52
CA CYS A 73 -6.23 -5.75 -12.33
C CYS A 73 -5.72 -5.04 -11.07
N ALA A 74 -4.41 -4.98 -10.85
CA ALA A 74 -3.83 -4.27 -9.70
C ALA A 74 -4.05 -2.76 -9.81
N ARG A 75 -3.97 -2.18 -11.01
CA ARG A 75 -4.31 -0.77 -11.27
C ARG A 75 -5.78 -0.48 -10.95
N LEU A 76 -6.70 -1.32 -11.44
CA LEU A 76 -8.13 -1.18 -11.14
C LEU A 76 -8.45 -1.30 -9.66
N LEU A 77 -7.68 -2.10 -8.91
CA LEU A 77 -7.81 -2.14 -7.45
C LEU A 77 -7.46 -0.79 -6.81
N THR A 78 -6.39 -0.15 -7.27
CA THR A 78 -5.99 1.16 -6.74
C THR A 78 -6.95 2.27 -7.14
N VAL A 79 -7.53 2.20 -8.34
CA VAL A 79 -8.69 3.02 -8.74
C VAL A 79 -9.86 2.76 -7.78
N GLY A 80 -10.13 1.49 -7.46
CA GLY A 80 -11.16 1.12 -6.48
C GLY A 80 -10.95 1.75 -5.10
N PHE A 81 -9.71 1.85 -4.62
CA PHE A 81 -9.40 2.56 -3.37
C PHE A 81 -9.65 4.08 -3.49
N HIS A 82 -9.35 4.66 -4.63
CA HIS A 82 -9.63 6.06 -4.93
C HIS A 82 -11.15 6.34 -4.86
N GLU A 83 -11.95 5.60 -5.64
CA GLU A 83 -13.40 5.75 -5.68
C GLU A 83 -14.07 5.45 -4.33
N MET A 84 -13.57 4.42 -3.64
CA MET A 84 -14.05 4.07 -2.31
C MET A 84 -13.76 5.16 -1.28
N SER A 85 -12.65 5.89 -1.44
CA SER A 85 -12.31 7.02 -0.56
C SER A 85 -13.28 8.18 -0.76
N HIS A 86 -13.67 8.49 -2.01
CA HIS A 86 -14.74 9.44 -2.29
C HIS A 86 -16.06 9.02 -1.64
N ALA A 87 -16.46 7.76 -1.84
CA ALA A 87 -17.68 7.22 -1.27
C ALA A 87 -17.69 7.26 0.26
N PHE A 88 -16.59 6.87 0.89
CA PHE A 88 -16.45 6.86 2.35
C PHE A 88 -16.58 8.27 2.95
N VAL A 89 -15.83 9.24 2.42
CA VAL A 89 -15.94 10.64 2.87
C VAL A 89 -17.30 11.23 2.49
N GLY A 90 -17.86 10.83 1.36
CA GLY A 90 -19.24 11.17 0.98
C GLY A 90 -20.23 10.74 2.04
N VAL A 91 -20.20 9.47 2.48
CA VAL A 91 -21.07 8.96 3.56
C VAL A 91 -20.86 9.74 4.85
N LEU A 92 -19.62 10.01 5.24
CA LEU A 92 -19.30 10.78 6.46
C LEU A 92 -19.83 12.22 6.40
N THR A 93 -19.97 12.77 5.20
CA THR A 93 -20.51 14.11 4.96
C THR A 93 -22.00 14.10 4.57
N CYS A 94 -22.69 12.97 4.83
CA CYS A 94 -24.12 12.78 4.56
C CYS A 94 -24.49 12.83 3.06
N ALA A 95 -23.58 12.46 2.16
CA ALA A 95 -23.90 12.24 0.76
C ALA A 95 -24.63 10.90 0.55
N LYS A 96 -25.50 10.88 -0.45
CA LYS A 96 -26.13 9.65 -0.94
C LYS A 96 -25.29 9.09 -2.09
N ILE A 97 -24.67 7.92 -1.89
CA ILE A 97 -23.91 7.23 -2.91
C ILE A 97 -24.86 6.37 -3.75
N TYR A 98 -24.80 6.52 -5.07
CA TYR A 98 -25.64 5.77 -6.02
C TYR A 98 -24.92 4.56 -6.61
N SER A 99 -23.70 4.77 -7.11
CA SER A 99 -22.87 3.71 -7.70
C SER A 99 -21.38 4.06 -7.63
N ILE A 100 -20.57 3.00 -7.66
CA ILE A 100 -19.14 3.06 -7.96
C ILE A 100 -18.95 2.24 -9.23
N GLU A 101 -18.35 2.86 -10.23
CA GLU A 101 -18.06 2.24 -11.52
C GLU A 101 -16.53 2.22 -11.72
N LEU A 102 -16.03 1.10 -12.21
CA LEU A 102 -14.63 0.93 -12.54
C LEU A 102 -14.54 0.59 -14.03
N ASP A 103 -13.75 1.34 -14.76
CA ASP A 103 -13.48 1.14 -16.17
C ASP A 103 -11.97 1.02 -16.42
N PRO A 104 -11.51 0.01 -17.20
CA PRO A 104 -10.09 -0.17 -17.49
C PRO A 104 -9.47 0.97 -18.31
N ASP A 105 -10.26 1.63 -19.13
CA ASP A 105 -9.82 2.65 -20.07
C ASP A 105 -10.06 4.07 -19.53
N GLU A 106 -11.19 4.30 -18.89
CA GLU A 106 -11.60 5.62 -18.39
C GLU A 106 -11.25 5.86 -16.91
N GLY A 107 -10.93 4.79 -16.18
CA GLY A 107 -10.61 4.84 -14.74
C GLY A 107 -11.81 4.53 -13.86
N GLY A 108 -12.09 5.33 -12.83
CA GLY A 108 -13.21 5.14 -11.91
C GLY A 108 -14.17 6.32 -11.91
N ALA A 109 -15.38 6.09 -11.45
CA ALA A 109 -16.35 7.15 -11.19
C ALA A 109 -17.26 6.81 -10.01
N THR A 110 -17.34 7.71 -9.03
CA THR A 110 -18.25 7.60 -7.90
C THR A 110 -19.42 8.57 -8.10
N SER A 111 -20.60 8.03 -8.38
CA SER A 111 -21.83 8.81 -8.48
C SER A 111 -22.42 9.07 -7.11
N MET A 112 -22.47 10.34 -6.69
CA MET A 112 -23.02 10.75 -5.40
C MET A 112 -23.84 12.05 -5.51
N SER A 113 -24.70 12.28 -4.54
CA SER A 113 -25.48 13.52 -4.40
C SER A 113 -25.41 14.02 -2.96
N GLY A 114 -25.16 15.32 -2.80
CA GLY A 114 -24.94 15.93 -1.48
C GLY A 114 -23.49 15.77 -1.01
N GLY A 115 -23.29 15.88 0.31
CA GLY A 115 -21.97 15.88 0.91
C GLY A 115 -21.28 17.24 0.83
N ILE A 116 -20.02 17.28 1.28
CA ILE A 116 -19.19 18.49 1.29
C ILE A 116 -18.09 18.34 0.23
N PRO A 117 -18.22 19.01 -0.95
CA PRO A 117 -17.25 18.84 -2.05
C PRO A 117 -15.81 19.14 -1.69
N TRP A 118 -15.57 20.08 -0.76
CA TRP A 118 -14.25 20.40 -0.23
C TRP A 118 -13.54 19.24 0.45
N LEU A 119 -14.28 18.27 0.97
CA LEU A 119 -13.76 17.07 1.61
C LEU A 119 -13.81 15.87 0.67
N THR A 120 -14.87 15.75 -0.12
CA THR A 120 -15.07 14.58 -0.99
C THR A 120 -14.11 14.56 -2.18
N LEU A 121 -13.84 15.71 -2.83
CA LEU A 121 -12.95 15.75 -3.99
C LEU A 121 -11.48 15.42 -3.67
N PRO A 122 -10.85 15.97 -2.61
CA PRO A 122 -9.49 15.54 -2.24
C PRO A 122 -9.42 14.12 -1.72
N ALA A 123 -10.55 13.55 -1.26
CA ALA A 123 -10.59 12.27 -0.59
C ALA A 123 -10.09 11.11 -1.46
N GLY A 124 -10.28 11.15 -2.77
CA GLY A 124 -9.77 10.14 -3.69
C GLY A 124 -8.25 10.00 -3.57
N TYR A 125 -7.53 11.07 -3.86
CA TYR A 125 -6.06 11.07 -3.82
C TYR A 125 -5.49 10.90 -2.42
N LEU A 126 -6.01 11.63 -1.44
CA LEU A 126 -5.51 11.60 -0.07
C LEU A 126 -5.85 10.27 0.61
N GLY A 127 -7.05 9.75 0.41
CA GLY A 127 -7.50 8.50 0.99
C GLY A 127 -6.76 7.29 0.45
N SER A 128 -6.61 7.19 -0.88
CA SER A 128 -5.84 6.10 -1.48
C SER A 128 -4.34 6.17 -1.13
N SER A 129 -3.76 7.36 -1.00
CA SER A 129 -2.39 7.55 -0.49
C SER A 129 -2.26 7.10 0.96
N PHE A 130 -3.23 7.44 1.82
CA PHE A 130 -3.27 7.01 3.21
C PHE A 130 -3.40 5.48 3.33
N ILE A 131 -4.33 4.88 2.57
CA ILE A 131 -4.50 3.42 2.52
C ILE A 131 -3.20 2.76 2.05
N GLY A 132 -2.58 3.26 0.97
CA GLY A 132 -1.30 2.78 0.47
C GLY A 132 -0.20 2.84 1.52
N ALA A 133 -0.05 3.97 2.22
CA ALA A 133 0.93 4.14 3.30
C ALA A 133 0.69 3.16 4.47
N ALA A 134 -0.56 2.96 4.87
CA ALA A 134 -0.93 2.00 5.91
C ALA A 134 -0.58 0.55 5.49
N LEU A 135 -0.86 0.17 4.26
CA LEU A 135 -0.52 -1.15 3.71
C LEU A 135 1.00 -1.34 3.61
N ILE A 136 1.76 -0.30 3.20
CA ILE A 136 3.23 -0.33 3.22
C ILE A 136 3.73 -0.59 4.64
N ALA A 137 3.25 0.16 5.62
CA ALA A 137 3.65 -0.03 7.01
C ALA A 137 3.33 -1.44 7.51
N CYS A 138 2.12 -1.96 7.23
CA CYS A 138 1.73 -3.33 7.58
C CYS A 138 2.60 -4.38 6.89
N GLY A 139 3.10 -4.14 5.68
CA GLY A 139 3.98 -5.01 4.93
C GLY A 139 5.35 -5.27 5.60
N PHE A 140 5.70 -4.57 6.66
CA PHE A 140 6.90 -4.83 7.47
C PHE A 140 6.70 -5.95 8.52
N ASN A 141 5.45 -6.37 8.77
CA ASN A 141 5.15 -7.39 9.78
C ASN A 141 4.05 -8.34 9.29
N THR A 142 4.22 -9.66 9.54
CA THR A 142 3.28 -10.69 9.10
C THR A 142 1.91 -10.58 9.77
N ASN A 143 1.85 -10.32 11.07
CA ASN A 143 0.57 -10.18 11.79
C ASN A 143 -0.17 -8.91 11.39
N ALA A 144 0.56 -7.79 11.22
CA ALA A 144 -0.01 -6.54 10.72
C ALA A 144 -0.60 -6.74 9.31
N SER A 145 0.08 -7.50 8.44
CA SER A 145 -0.43 -7.83 7.10
C SER A 145 -1.67 -8.71 7.13
N LYS A 146 -1.78 -9.65 8.08
CA LYS A 146 -2.99 -10.44 8.31
C LYS A 146 -4.16 -9.55 8.70
N VAL A 147 -3.96 -8.63 9.65
CA VAL A 147 -4.98 -7.66 10.06
C VAL A 147 -5.38 -6.75 8.89
N ALA A 148 -4.39 -6.21 8.18
CA ALA A 148 -4.63 -5.36 7.01
C ALA A 148 -5.45 -6.07 5.91
N SER A 149 -5.19 -7.36 5.68
CA SER A 149 -5.95 -8.16 4.70
C SER A 149 -7.40 -8.39 5.12
N ILE A 150 -7.68 -8.55 6.42
CA ILE A 150 -9.05 -8.62 6.94
C ILE A 150 -9.76 -7.28 6.76
N VAL A 151 -9.09 -6.18 7.08
CA VAL A 151 -9.64 -4.83 6.87
C VAL A 151 -9.93 -4.60 5.39
N MET A 152 -9.03 -4.99 4.49
CA MET A 152 -9.27 -4.92 3.04
C MET A 152 -10.47 -5.76 2.62
N ALA A 153 -10.64 -6.97 3.16
CA ALA A 153 -11.80 -7.80 2.86
C ALA A 153 -13.12 -7.10 3.25
N VAL A 154 -13.17 -6.43 4.40
CA VAL A 154 -14.32 -5.61 4.81
C VAL A 154 -14.55 -4.46 3.83
N PHE A 155 -13.48 -3.75 3.43
CA PHE A 155 -13.56 -2.70 2.41
C PHE A 155 -14.11 -3.23 1.07
N PHE A 156 -13.69 -4.42 0.64
CA PHE A 156 -14.19 -5.05 -0.57
C PHE A 156 -15.70 -5.35 -0.50
N LEU A 157 -16.20 -5.79 0.66
CA LEU A 157 -17.63 -6.01 0.84
C LEU A 157 -18.43 -4.70 0.71
N PHE A 158 -17.94 -3.60 1.29
CA PHE A 158 -18.57 -2.29 1.10
C PHE A 158 -18.49 -1.83 -0.36
N THR A 159 -17.35 -2.01 -1.03
CA THR A 159 -17.21 -1.67 -2.44
C THR A 159 -18.19 -2.45 -3.30
N LEU A 160 -18.36 -3.76 -3.06
CA LEU A 160 -19.33 -4.59 -3.78
C LEU A 160 -20.78 -4.11 -3.59
N TRP A 161 -21.12 -3.60 -2.41
CA TRP A 161 -22.45 -3.08 -2.16
C TRP A 161 -22.82 -1.93 -3.12
N TRP A 162 -21.90 -1.01 -3.38
CA TRP A 162 -22.12 0.12 -4.29
C TRP A 162 -21.77 -0.20 -5.75
N ALA A 163 -20.79 -1.08 -5.99
CA ALA A 163 -20.36 -1.48 -7.34
C ALA A 163 -21.08 -2.72 -7.88
N ARG A 164 -22.17 -3.15 -7.27
CA ARG A 164 -22.89 -4.41 -7.59
C ARG A 164 -23.37 -4.57 -9.02
N LYS A 165 -23.52 -3.47 -9.76
CA LYS A 165 -23.94 -3.48 -11.16
C LYS A 165 -22.78 -3.67 -12.14
N ASN A 166 -21.55 -3.47 -11.70
CA ASN A 166 -20.35 -3.60 -12.53
C ASN A 166 -19.75 -5.00 -12.36
N TRP A 167 -19.85 -5.84 -13.39
CA TRP A 167 -19.33 -7.20 -13.36
C TRP A 167 -17.81 -7.24 -13.20
N LEU A 168 -17.10 -6.22 -13.73
CA LEU A 168 -15.66 -6.08 -13.61
C LEU A 168 -15.23 -5.90 -12.15
N SER A 169 -15.98 -5.12 -11.37
CA SER A 169 -15.76 -4.97 -9.92
C SER A 169 -15.88 -6.32 -9.19
N TRP A 170 -16.85 -7.16 -9.57
CA TRP A 170 -16.99 -8.51 -9.02
C TRP A 170 -15.78 -9.38 -9.34
N LEU A 171 -15.35 -9.42 -10.60
CA LEU A 171 -14.19 -10.18 -11.03
C LEU A 171 -12.92 -9.75 -10.29
N LEU A 172 -12.70 -8.43 -10.20
CA LEU A 172 -11.56 -7.85 -9.51
C LEU A 172 -11.53 -8.22 -8.03
N ILE A 173 -12.64 -8.00 -7.32
CA ILE A 173 -12.71 -8.22 -5.87
C ILE A 173 -12.62 -9.71 -5.55
N LEU A 174 -13.29 -10.59 -6.31
CA LEU A 174 -13.18 -12.02 -6.12
C LEU A 174 -11.76 -12.53 -6.41
N GLY A 175 -11.13 -12.04 -7.49
CA GLY A 175 -9.75 -12.37 -7.83
C GLY A 175 -8.76 -11.95 -6.73
N MET A 176 -8.85 -10.71 -6.27
CA MET A 176 -7.98 -10.19 -5.21
C MET A 176 -8.22 -10.87 -3.86
N SER A 177 -9.49 -11.15 -3.52
CA SER A 177 -9.82 -11.93 -2.31
C SER A 177 -9.28 -13.34 -2.38
N GLY A 178 -9.36 -13.99 -3.55
CA GLY A 178 -8.77 -15.31 -3.80
C GLY A 178 -7.24 -15.29 -3.62
N LEU A 179 -6.55 -14.27 -4.11
CA LEU A 179 -5.11 -14.10 -3.92
C LEU A 179 -4.75 -13.87 -2.44
N ILE A 180 -5.51 -13.07 -1.71
CA ILE A 180 -5.32 -12.86 -0.27
C ILE A 180 -5.42 -14.21 0.46
N VAL A 181 -6.47 -15.00 0.18
CA VAL A 181 -6.67 -16.33 0.77
C VAL A 181 -5.52 -17.26 0.40
N LEU A 182 -5.11 -17.30 -0.87
CA LEU A 182 -3.98 -18.11 -1.33
C LEU A 182 -2.70 -17.76 -0.57
N PHE A 183 -2.33 -16.49 -0.51
CA PHE A 183 -1.11 -16.03 0.15
C PHE A 183 -1.15 -16.13 1.68
N TRP A 184 -2.35 -16.20 2.26
CA TRP A 184 -2.50 -16.50 3.68
C TRP A 184 -1.91 -17.85 4.05
N PHE A 185 -2.08 -18.86 3.18
CA PHE A 185 -1.61 -20.22 3.41
C PHE A 185 -0.16 -20.44 2.98
N VAL A 186 0.38 -19.61 2.08
CA VAL A 186 1.75 -19.79 1.56
C VAL A 186 2.77 -19.25 2.55
N GLY A 187 3.69 -20.13 2.98
CA GLY A 187 4.82 -19.75 3.84
C GLY A 187 4.42 -19.22 5.22
N GLY A 188 3.26 -19.62 5.77
CA GLY A 188 2.80 -19.14 7.08
C GLY A 188 2.44 -17.65 7.10
N GLY A 189 2.04 -17.09 5.96
CA GLY A 189 1.66 -15.67 5.82
C GLY A 189 2.81 -14.75 5.37
N ILE A 190 4.01 -15.29 5.08
CA ILE A 190 5.11 -14.45 4.55
C ILE A 190 4.77 -13.95 3.16
N ALA A 191 4.15 -14.77 2.30
CA ALA A 191 3.70 -14.34 0.98
C ALA A 191 2.65 -13.23 1.08
N LEU A 192 1.71 -13.35 2.01
CA LEU A 192 0.70 -12.32 2.28
C LEU A 192 1.36 -10.98 2.66
N ARG A 193 2.41 -11.00 3.47
CA ARG A 193 3.14 -9.80 3.87
C ARG A 193 3.69 -9.03 2.66
N TYR A 194 4.34 -9.74 1.74
CA TYR A 194 4.86 -9.13 0.52
C TYR A 194 3.76 -8.72 -0.46
N PHE A 195 2.66 -9.44 -0.49
CA PHE A 195 1.49 -9.07 -1.29
C PHE A 195 0.83 -7.78 -0.77
N VAL A 196 0.64 -7.64 0.54
CA VAL A 196 0.14 -6.41 1.16
C VAL A 196 1.07 -5.23 0.89
N LEU A 197 2.40 -5.46 0.99
CA LEU A 197 3.41 -4.47 0.61
C LEU A 197 3.27 -4.04 -0.85
N PHE A 198 3.09 -5.00 -1.77
CA PHE A 198 2.89 -4.74 -3.20
C PHE A 198 1.67 -3.86 -3.44
N ILE A 199 0.51 -4.21 -2.86
CA ILE A 199 -0.72 -3.41 -2.98
C ILE A 199 -0.49 -1.98 -2.45
N GLY A 200 0.19 -1.84 -1.31
CA GLY A 200 0.51 -0.54 -0.73
C GLY A 200 1.39 0.32 -1.63
N VAL A 201 2.48 -0.25 -2.14
CA VAL A 201 3.38 0.44 -3.08
C VAL A 201 2.64 0.81 -4.36
N MET A 202 1.87 -0.13 -4.91
CA MET A 202 1.07 0.08 -6.12
C MET A 202 0.07 1.23 -5.93
N SER A 203 -0.63 1.28 -4.79
CA SER A 203 -1.60 2.34 -4.49
C SER A 203 -0.93 3.71 -4.42
N CYS A 204 0.20 3.84 -3.71
CA CYS A 204 0.92 5.11 -3.64
C CYS A 204 1.50 5.54 -5.00
N MET A 205 2.08 4.61 -5.75
CA MET A 205 2.64 4.88 -7.08
C MET A 205 1.54 5.29 -8.07
N TYR A 206 0.38 4.65 -8.01
CA TYR A 206 -0.76 5.01 -8.84
C TYR A 206 -1.21 6.45 -8.61
N VAL A 207 -1.37 6.87 -7.35
CA VAL A 207 -1.77 8.25 -7.01
C VAL A 207 -0.75 9.26 -7.56
N ILE A 208 0.54 8.99 -7.36
CA ILE A 208 1.61 9.87 -7.86
C ILE A 208 1.49 9.99 -9.39
N TRP A 209 1.30 8.86 -10.08
CA TRP A 209 1.18 8.84 -11.53
C TRP A 209 -0.09 9.52 -12.02
N ASP A 210 -1.24 9.22 -11.41
CA ASP A 210 -2.54 9.76 -11.82
C ASP A 210 -2.59 11.28 -11.68
N VAL A 211 -2.05 11.83 -10.58
CA VAL A 211 -1.92 13.29 -10.42
C VAL A 211 -0.99 13.90 -11.47
N VAL A 212 0.12 13.24 -11.80
CA VAL A 212 1.04 13.71 -12.84
C VAL A 212 0.36 13.70 -14.21
N ASP A 213 -0.38 12.64 -14.54
CA ASP A 213 -1.10 12.50 -15.80
C ASP A 213 -2.21 13.56 -15.93
N ASP A 214 -2.99 13.76 -14.89
CA ASP A 214 -4.04 14.78 -14.83
C ASP A 214 -3.53 16.21 -14.97
N THR A 215 -2.33 16.50 -14.42
CA THR A 215 -1.76 17.85 -14.43
C THR A 215 -0.97 18.18 -15.68
N LEU A 216 -0.29 17.16 -16.28
CA LEU A 216 0.62 17.35 -17.42
C LEU A 216 0.02 16.87 -18.76
N ALA A 217 -0.67 15.74 -18.78
CA ALA A 217 -1.10 15.10 -20.03
C ALA A 217 -2.46 15.56 -20.57
N ARG A 218 -3.19 16.41 -19.84
CA ARG A 218 -4.53 16.92 -20.23
C ARG A 218 -5.49 15.80 -20.63
N LYS A 219 -5.88 14.97 -19.66
CA LYS A 219 -7.02 14.07 -19.89
C LYS A 219 -8.25 14.85 -20.33
N VAL A 220 -9.02 14.29 -21.25
CA VAL A 220 -10.25 14.88 -21.79
C VAL A 220 -11.34 14.96 -20.72
N ASN A 221 -11.27 14.11 -19.70
CA ASN A 221 -12.25 14.05 -18.60
C ASN A 221 -11.89 15.04 -17.49
N THR A 222 -12.91 15.54 -16.79
CA THR A 222 -12.77 16.43 -15.63
C THR A 222 -12.13 15.67 -14.48
N SER A 223 -10.90 16.04 -14.08
CA SER A 223 -10.25 15.45 -12.91
C SER A 223 -10.77 16.08 -11.61
N ASP A 224 -10.62 15.37 -10.47
CA ASP A 224 -10.95 15.91 -9.15
C ASP A 224 -10.28 17.25 -8.88
N ALA A 225 -9.02 17.42 -9.33
CA ALA A 225 -8.30 18.67 -9.20
C ALA A 225 -8.92 19.79 -10.03
N SER A 226 -9.49 19.48 -11.18
CA SER A 226 -10.21 20.46 -12.03
C SER A 226 -11.53 20.89 -11.39
N GLU A 227 -12.31 19.93 -10.88
CA GLU A 227 -13.56 20.23 -10.18
C GLU A 227 -13.30 20.97 -8.87
N PHE A 228 -12.27 20.60 -8.12
CA PHE A 228 -11.90 21.29 -6.89
C PHE A 228 -11.47 22.74 -7.17
N ALA A 229 -10.67 22.97 -8.23
CA ALA A 229 -10.26 24.31 -8.65
C ALA A 229 -11.46 25.18 -9.06
N ARG A 230 -12.48 24.58 -9.71
CA ARG A 230 -13.71 25.26 -10.10
C ARG A 230 -14.52 25.74 -8.88
N ILE A 231 -14.60 24.90 -7.84
CA ILE A 231 -15.34 25.20 -6.60
C ILE A 231 -14.56 26.22 -5.75
N CYS A 232 -13.23 26.04 -5.65
CA CYS A 232 -12.37 26.90 -4.84
C CYS A 232 -12.20 28.31 -5.45
N GLY A 233 -12.08 28.38 -6.78
CA GLY A 233 -11.92 29.64 -7.50
C GLY A 233 -10.63 30.41 -7.25
N CYS A 234 -9.77 29.96 -6.32
CA CYS A 234 -8.57 30.69 -5.92
C CYS A 234 -7.31 30.30 -6.71
N CYS A 235 -7.22 29.05 -7.17
CA CYS A 235 -6.01 28.48 -7.80
C CYS A 235 -6.39 27.56 -8.98
N PRO A 236 -5.53 27.48 -10.01
CA PRO A 236 -5.74 26.53 -11.10
C PRO A 236 -5.57 25.06 -10.64
N SER A 237 -6.16 24.13 -11.38
CA SER A 237 -6.12 22.68 -11.08
C SER A 237 -4.70 22.14 -10.88
N ARG A 238 -3.73 22.65 -11.65
CA ARG A 238 -2.31 22.25 -11.53
C ARG A 238 -1.71 22.52 -10.16
N VAL A 239 -2.11 23.61 -9.48
CA VAL A 239 -1.63 23.93 -8.13
C VAL A 239 -2.20 22.93 -7.13
N TRP A 240 -3.48 22.60 -7.23
CA TRP A 240 -4.11 21.60 -6.37
C TRP A 240 -3.52 20.20 -6.60
N GLY A 241 -3.35 19.80 -7.85
CA GLY A 241 -2.67 18.55 -8.19
C GLY A 241 -1.26 18.47 -7.60
N PHE A 242 -0.47 19.54 -7.71
CA PHE A 242 0.87 19.58 -7.11
C PHE A 242 0.83 19.47 -5.58
N ILE A 243 -0.09 20.15 -4.90
CA ILE A 243 -0.25 20.03 -3.45
C ILE A 243 -0.57 18.58 -3.06
N TRP A 244 -1.50 17.94 -3.75
CA TRP A 244 -1.88 16.55 -3.48
C TRP A 244 -0.76 15.57 -3.80
N LEU A 245 0.02 15.83 -4.85
CA LEU A 245 1.23 15.06 -5.15
C LEU A 245 2.25 15.11 -4.01
N VAL A 246 2.52 16.30 -3.46
CA VAL A 246 3.44 16.47 -2.32
C VAL A 246 2.91 15.70 -1.11
N VAL A 247 1.62 15.80 -0.81
CA VAL A 247 0.99 15.06 0.31
C VAL A 247 1.05 13.55 0.07
N ALA A 248 0.83 13.07 -1.15
CA ALA A 248 0.96 11.65 -1.49
C ALA A 248 2.40 11.14 -1.28
N CYS A 249 3.40 11.91 -1.67
CA CYS A 249 4.82 11.60 -1.40
C CYS A 249 5.13 11.56 0.09
N ILE A 250 4.55 12.47 0.88
CA ILE A 250 4.69 12.46 2.34
C ILE A 250 4.06 11.21 2.94
N PHE A 251 2.85 10.82 2.52
CA PHE A 251 2.22 9.57 2.99
C PHE A 251 3.06 8.35 2.63
N PHE A 252 3.60 8.29 1.40
CA PHE A 252 4.48 7.20 1.00
C PHE A 252 5.71 7.07 1.92
N ALA A 253 6.40 8.18 2.20
CA ALA A 253 7.53 8.22 3.11
C ALA A 253 7.14 7.85 4.54
N LEU A 254 6.00 8.36 5.03
CA LEU A 254 5.47 8.04 6.36
C LEU A 254 5.15 6.56 6.49
N GLY A 255 4.57 5.91 5.47
CA GLY A 255 4.31 4.47 5.48
C GLY A 255 5.58 3.66 5.73
N ILE A 256 6.68 4.01 5.05
CA ILE A 256 7.99 3.37 5.24
C ILE A 256 8.53 3.64 6.66
N ILE A 257 8.50 4.89 7.11
CA ILE A 257 9.02 5.28 8.44
C ILE A 257 8.23 4.58 9.55
N VAL A 258 6.91 4.57 9.47
CA VAL A 258 6.05 3.88 10.44
C VAL A 258 6.36 2.39 10.46
N GLY A 259 6.51 1.75 9.28
CA GLY A 259 6.91 0.35 9.18
C GLY A 259 8.26 0.07 9.85
N LEU A 260 9.26 0.93 9.63
CA LEU A 260 10.60 0.82 10.23
C LEU A 260 10.60 1.01 11.75
N VAL A 261 9.84 1.96 12.25
CA VAL A 261 9.80 2.30 13.68
C VAL A 261 8.99 1.28 14.47
N SER A 262 7.83 0.85 13.93
CA SER A 262 6.87 0.02 14.64
C SER A 262 7.22 -1.47 14.65
N PHE A 263 7.85 -1.99 13.60
CA PHE A 263 8.05 -3.43 13.42
C PHE A 263 9.51 -3.84 13.40
N LYS A 264 10.11 -3.97 14.58
CA LYS A 264 11.53 -4.34 14.77
C LYS A 264 11.80 -5.84 14.85
N GLN A 265 10.75 -6.66 14.79
CA GLN A 265 10.87 -8.11 14.90
C GLN A 265 11.68 -8.70 13.73
N ASN A 266 12.51 -9.67 14.04
CA ASN A 266 13.19 -10.46 13.01
C ASN A 266 12.23 -11.50 12.41
N LEU A 267 12.64 -12.16 11.31
CA LEU A 267 11.77 -13.07 10.58
C LEU A 267 11.33 -14.28 11.41
N GLU A 268 12.21 -14.81 12.27
CA GLU A 268 11.89 -15.96 13.12
C GLU A 268 10.88 -15.58 14.20
N GLN A 269 11.01 -14.40 14.83
CA GLN A 269 10.02 -13.90 15.77
C GLN A 269 8.67 -13.70 15.10
N GLN A 270 8.64 -13.12 13.89
CA GLN A 270 7.40 -12.96 13.13
C GLN A 270 6.72 -14.30 12.81
N LYS A 271 7.47 -15.36 12.51
CA LYS A 271 6.92 -16.70 12.29
C LYS A 271 6.28 -17.28 13.55
N ILE A 272 7.00 -17.21 14.68
CA ILE A 272 6.50 -17.71 15.96
C ILE A 272 5.22 -16.96 16.33
N ASP A 273 5.23 -15.63 16.30
CA ASP A 273 4.07 -14.81 16.64
C ASP A 273 2.90 -15.06 15.67
N SER A 274 3.19 -15.26 14.38
CA SER A 274 2.15 -15.51 13.38
C SER A 274 1.51 -16.90 13.49
N SER A 275 2.20 -17.87 14.08
CA SER A 275 1.63 -19.20 14.36
C SER A 275 0.64 -19.18 15.52
N HIS A 276 0.77 -18.24 16.44
CA HIS A 276 -0.14 -18.02 17.55
C HIS A 276 -1.30 -17.07 17.21
N PHE A 277 -1.04 -16.11 16.32
CA PHE A 277 -2.03 -15.12 15.90
C PHE A 277 -2.67 -15.51 14.57
N LEU A 278 -3.95 -15.86 14.58
CA LEU A 278 -4.69 -16.37 13.42
C LEU A 278 -3.93 -17.52 12.74
N PRO A 279 -3.85 -18.68 13.40
CA PRO A 279 -3.07 -19.82 12.89
C PRO A 279 -3.60 -20.28 11.54
N VAL A 280 -2.68 -20.67 10.67
CA VAL A 280 -3.02 -21.29 9.38
C VAL A 280 -3.49 -22.73 9.67
N PRO A 281 -4.71 -23.14 9.26
CA PRO A 281 -5.14 -24.51 9.40
C PRO A 281 -4.15 -25.47 8.69
N GLY A 282 -3.64 -26.48 9.41
CA GLY A 282 -2.67 -27.44 8.89
C GLY A 282 -1.20 -27.13 9.20
N ALA A 283 -0.87 -25.96 9.75
CA ALA A 283 0.43 -25.73 10.37
C ALA A 283 0.43 -26.40 11.76
N SER A 284 0.76 -27.68 11.79
CA SER A 284 1.00 -28.36 13.05
C SER A 284 2.11 -27.65 13.81
N SER A 285 1.95 -27.52 15.13
CA SER A 285 2.92 -26.95 16.08
C SER A 285 4.22 -27.77 16.21
N GLY A 286 4.50 -28.67 15.28
CA GLY A 286 5.78 -29.33 15.10
C GLY A 286 6.73 -28.39 14.38
N ALA A 287 7.83 -28.03 15.02
CA ALA A 287 8.94 -27.29 14.44
C ALA A 287 9.43 -27.95 13.14
N LEU A 288 8.78 -27.63 12.02
CA LEU A 288 9.37 -27.82 10.71
C LEU A 288 10.48 -26.77 10.61
N SER A 289 11.71 -27.19 10.90
CA SER A 289 12.90 -26.48 10.49
C SER A 289 12.87 -26.46 8.96
N LEU A 290 12.23 -25.46 8.40
CA LEU A 290 12.24 -25.21 6.96
C LEU A 290 13.69 -24.87 6.62
N SER A 291 14.34 -25.76 5.86
CA SER A 291 15.69 -25.53 5.38
C SER A 291 15.76 -24.19 4.60
N PRO A 292 16.94 -23.56 4.53
CA PRO A 292 17.12 -22.30 3.77
C PRO A 292 16.63 -22.34 2.33
N ASN A 293 16.45 -23.54 1.74
CA ASN A 293 15.95 -23.73 0.39
C ASN A 293 14.46 -23.38 0.22
N HIS A 294 13.63 -23.49 1.25
CA HIS A 294 12.22 -23.12 1.16
C HIS A 294 11.99 -21.59 1.08
N TYR A 295 12.91 -20.80 1.65
CA TYR A 295 12.87 -19.34 1.48
C TYR A 295 13.20 -18.94 0.05
N ARG A 296 14.21 -19.59 -0.56
CA ARG A 296 14.54 -19.37 -1.97
C ARG A 296 13.35 -19.72 -2.86
N ALA A 297 12.65 -20.82 -2.59
CA ALA A 297 11.45 -21.22 -3.33
C ALA A 297 10.30 -20.19 -3.16
N ALA A 298 10.01 -19.73 -1.94
CA ALA A 298 9.00 -18.70 -1.71
C ALA A 298 9.38 -17.37 -2.40
N TRP A 299 10.65 -16.96 -2.33
CA TRP A 299 11.17 -15.79 -3.05
C TRP A 299 11.07 -15.97 -4.57
N THR A 300 11.46 -17.13 -5.08
CA THR A 300 11.39 -17.44 -6.51
C THR A 300 9.93 -17.47 -6.98
N ILE A 301 9.02 -18.03 -6.18
CA ILE A 301 7.59 -18.05 -6.48
C ILE A 301 7.01 -16.63 -6.46
N THR A 302 7.33 -15.81 -5.45
CA THR A 302 6.82 -14.42 -5.36
C THR A 302 7.37 -13.57 -6.50
N ILE A 303 8.67 -13.66 -6.81
CA ILE A 303 9.29 -12.94 -7.92
C ILE A 303 8.79 -13.50 -9.26
N SER A 304 8.69 -14.83 -9.41
CA SER A 304 8.16 -15.43 -10.65
C SER A 304 6.69 -15.12 -10.86
N LEU A 305 5.88 -15.06 -9.80
CA LEU A 305 4.48 -14.64 -9.89
C LEU A 305 4.35 -13.15 -10.18
N SER A 306 5.24 -12.31 -9.64
CA SER A 306 5.33 -10.88 -9.98
C SER A 306 5.81 -10.68 -11.43
N VAL A 307 6.77 -11.50 -11.89
CA VAL A 307 7.31 -11.45 -13.26
C VAL A 307 6.36 -12.13 -14.27
N LEU A 308 5.65 -13.17 -13.86
CA LEU A 308 4.64 -13.86 -14.67
C LEU A 308 3.27 -13.16 -14.65
N GLY A 309 3.15 -12.04 -13.88
CA GLY A 309 1.93 -11.25 -13.84
C GLY A 309 0.76 -11.92 -13.11
N LEU A 310 1.04 -12.83 -12.20
CA LEU A 310 0.05 -13.43 -11.30
C LEU A 310 0.00 -12.70 -9.94
N LEU A 311 0.80 -11.64 -9.79
CA LEU A 311 0.78 -10.66 -8.71
C LEU A 311 0.53 -9.26 -9.24
#